data_970545c14ad6ffe10f3f72053f332c49
#
_entry.id   970545c14ad6ffe10f3f72053f332c49
#
_cell.length_a   1.000
_cell.length_b   1.000
_cell.length_c   1.000
_cell.angle_alpha   90.00
_cell.angle_beta   90.00
_cell.angle_gamma   90.00
#
_symmetry.space_group_name_H-M   'P 1'
#
loop_
_entity.id
_entity.type
_entity.pdbx_description
1 polymer ?
#
loop_
_entity_poly.entity_id
_entity_poly.type
_entity_poly.pdbx_seq_one_letter_code
_entity_poly.pdbx_strand_id
1 'polypeptide(L)'
;MADIQLSTIEEALEDFKAGKFLIVVDDEDRENEGDLITAAELITPEKINYMLQKGRGVLCTPVTKERCRQLHLDHQVQSNTSVLGTPFTVTVDLLEGCTTGVSTHDRAATVRALADPEARPEWFGRPGHINPLYAQDRGVLARAGHTEAAVDLARLAGLQPVACLIEILNEDGTMARMPQLKEFAVQEGL
;
A
#
# COMPACT_ATOMS: atom_id res chain seq x y z
N MET A 1 0.85 1.80 30.76
CA MET A 1 1.05 1.61 29.30
C MET A 1 2.20 2.53 28.91
N ALA A 2 3.21 2.02 28.21
CA ALA A 2 4.29 2.85 27.71
C ALA A 2 3.70 3.91 26.79
N ASP A 3 4.11 5.16 26.97
CA ASP A 3 3.71 6.25 26.07
C ASP A 3 4.48 6.05 24.76
N ILE A 4 3.89 5.36 23.78
CA ILE A 4 4.52 5.12 22.49
C ILE A 4 4.49 6.42 21.71
N GLN A 5 5.67 7.00 21.57
CA GLN A 5 5.90 8.17 20.75
C GLN A 5 5.96 7.74 19.27
N LEU A 6 5.37 8.55 18.37
CA LEU A 6 5.53 8.34 16.93
C LEU A 6 7.00 8.50 16.54
N SER A 7 7.48 7.66 15.62
CA SER A 7 8.83 7.77 15.05
C SER A 7 9.00 9.06 14.25
N THR A 8 10.22 9.53 14.14
CA THR A 8 10.55 10.61 13.20
C THR A 8 10.44 10.12 11.76
N ILE A 9 10.29 11.03 10.82
CA ILE A 9 10.27 10.68 9.40
C ILE A 9 11.59 10.06 8.97
N GLU A 10 12.71 10.53 9.49
CA GLU A 10 14.05 10.01 9.20
C GLU A 10 14.18 8.53 9.62
N GLU A 11 13.73 8.18 10.83
CA GLU A 11 13.72 6.79 11.32
C GLU A 11 12.80 5.91 10.46
N ALA A 12 11.61 6.40 10.14
CA ALA A 12 10.67 5.71 9.27
C ALA A 12 11.26 5.46 7.88
N LEU A 13 11.98 6.41 7.29
CA LEU A 13 12.61 6.25 5.97
C LEU A 13 13.72 5.20 5.98
N GLU A 14 14.54 5.14 7.05
CA GLU A 14 15.57 4.10 7.19
C GLU A 14 14.93 2.70 7.28
N ASP A 15 13.87 2.55 8.05
CA ASP A 15 13.15 1.29 8.16
C ASP A 15 12.44 0.91 6.85
N PHE A 16 11.83 1.88 6.17
CA PHE A 16 11.18 1.65 4.88
C PHE A 16 12.18 1.22 3.81
N LYS A 17 13.35 1.87 3.76
CA LYS A 17 14.45 1.53 2.86
C LYS A 17 15.03 0.13 3.13
N ALA A 18 15.05 -0.28 4.39
CA ALA A 18 15.42 -1.63 4.78
C ALA A 18 14.33 -2.67 4.46
N GLY A 19 13.19 -2.25 3.90
CA GLY A 19 12.07 -3.11 3.54
C GLY A 19 11.24 -3.55 4.74
N LYS A 20 11.32 -2.88 5.88
CA LYS A 20 10.44 -3.14 7.02
C LYS A 20 9.03 -2.62 6.74
N PHE A 21 8.09 -3.04 7.59
CA PHE A 21 6.77 -2.44 7.63
C PHE A 21 6.77 -1.17 8.46
N LEU A 22 5.96 -0.22 8.04
CA LEU A 22 5.57 0.92 8.86
C LEU A 22 4.07 0.84 9.15
N ILE A 23 3.66 1.35 10.30
CA ILE A 23 2.26 1.69 10.57
C ILE A 23 2.14 3.19 10.32
N VAL A 24 1.41 3.55 9.28
CA VAL A 24 1.11 4.95 8.98
C VAL A 24 -0.32 5.24 9.42
N VAL A 25 -0.50 6.32 10.17
CA VAL A 25 -1.81 6.75 10.67
C VAL A 25 -2.17 8.10 10.06
N ASP A 26 -3.44 8.32 9.83
CA ASP A 26 -3.96 9.60 9.37
C ASP A 26 -4.69 10.36 10.48
N ASP A 27 -5.21 11.54 10.14
CA ASP A 27 -5.88 12.43 11.08
C ASP A 27 -7.20 11.82 11.59
N GLU A 28 -7.52 12.09 12.87
CA GLU A 28 -8.76 11.65 13.51
C GLU A 28 -10.02 12.18 12.80
N ASP A 29 -9.90 13.35 12.16
CA ASP A 29 -10.99 13.98 11.40
C ASP A 29 -11.08 13.47 9.94
N ARG A 30 -10.19 12.52 9.52
CA ARG A 30 -10.20 11.95 8.18
C ARG A 30 -10.75 10.50 8.20
N GLU A 31 -9.91 9.49 8.08
CA GLU A 31 -10.27 8.07 8.20
C GLU A 31 -10.11 7.58 9.64
N ASN A 32 -9.16 8.19 10.37
CA ASN A 32 -8.74 7.78 11.70
C ASN A 32 -8.34 6.30 11.72
N GLU A 33 -7.53 5.89 10.73
CA GLU A 33 -7.11 4.52 10.50
C GLU A 33 -5.60 4.38 10.55
N GLY A 34 -5.12 3.15 10.55
CA GLY A 34 -3.71 2.82 10.42
C GLY A 34 -3.50 1.73 9.40
N ASP A 35 -2.55 1.95 8.48
CA ASP A 35 -2.19 1.01 7.45
C ASP A 35 -0.80 0.43 7.70
N LEU A 36 -0.65 -0.89 7.47
CA LEU A 36 0.65 -1.50 7.25
C LEU A 36 1.14 -1.15 5.85
N ILE A 37 2.29 -0.50 5.75
CA ILE A 37 2.87 -0.06 4.48
C ILE A 37 4.30 -0.58 4.33
N THR A 38 4.68 -1.00 3.12
CA THR A 38 6.05 -1.39 2.76
C THR A 38 6.32 -1.09 1.28
N ALA A 39 7.60 -0.99 0.90
CA ALA A 39 8.00 -0.73 -0.49
C ALA A 39 7.64 -1.90 -1.42
N ALA A 40 7.04 -1.60 -2.57
CA ALA A 40 6.61 -2.61 -3.53
C ALA A 40 7.77 -3.41 -4.15
N GLU A 41 8.90 -2.78 -4.42
CA GLU A 41 10.07 -3.46 -4.98
C GLU A 41 10.72 -4.46 -4.01
N LEU A 42 10.48 -4.28 -2.68
CA LEU A 42 11.00 -5.13 -1.61
C LEU A 42 9.96 -6.09 -1.04
N ILE A 43 8.80 -6.21 -1.69
CA ILE A 43 7.74 -7.12 -1.27
C ILE A 43 8.11 -8.58 -1.53
N THR A 44 7.73 -9.47 -0.63
CA THR A 44 7.91 -10.92 -0.77
C THR A 44 6.59 -11.65 -0.52
N PRO A 45 6.46 -12.93 -0.90
CA PRO A 45 5.28 -13.73 -0.56
C PRO A 45 4.98 -13.77 0.94
N GLU A 46 6.02 -13.84 1.78
CA GLU A 46 5.90 -13.85 3.24
C GLU A 46 5.34 -12.53 3.75
N LYS A 47 5.79 -11.39 3.18
CA LYS A 47 5.27 -10.07 3.52
C LYS A 47 3.80 -9.92 3.12
N ILE A 48 3.42 -10.36 1.93
CA ILE A 48 1.99 -10.39 1.52
C ILE A 48 1.18 -11.24 2.50
N ASN A 49 1.68 -12.42 2.86
CA ASN A 49 1.00 -13.29 3.82
C ASN A 49 0.85 -12.62 5.19
N TYR A 50 1.90 -11.96 5.66
CA TYR A 50 1.88 -11.19 6.91
C TYR A 50 0.82 -10.08 6.86
N MET A 51 0.82 -9.26 5.79
CA MET A 51 -0.17 -8.20 5.61
C MET A 51 -1.60 -8.73 5.65
N LEU A 52 -1.89 -9.81 4.93
CA LEU A 52 -3.23 -10.42 4.91
C LEU A 52 -3.67 -10.97 6.27
N GLN A 53 -2.75 -11.57 7.03
CA GLN A 53 -3.04 -12.14 8.34
C GLN A 53 -3.18 -11.08 9.43
N LYS A 54 -2.36 -10.04 9.37
CA LYS A 54 -2.23 -9.05 10.44
C LYS A 54 -3.01 -7.76 10.14
N GLY A 55 -3.01 -7.27 8.90
CA GLY A 55 -3.80 -6.12 8.49
C GLY A 55 -5.28 -6.46 8.39
N ARG A 56 -5.63 -7.47 7.60
CA ARG A 56 -7.00 -7.96 7.35
C ARG A 56 -7.88 -7.05 6.49
N GLY A 57 -7.39 -5.89 6.09
CA GLY A 57 -8.06 -4.93 5.22
C GLY A 57 -8.00 -5.30 3.74
N VAL A 58 -8.04 -4.32 2.87
CA VAL A 58 -7.94 -4.49 1.41
C VAL A 58 -6.50 -4.26 0.96
N LEU A 59 -5.86 -5.30 0.42
CA LEU A 59 -4.50 -5.18 -0.10
C LEU A 59 -4.49 -4.26 -1.33
N CYS A 60 -3.82 -3.13 -1.22
CA CYS A 60 -3.72 -2.11 -2.27
C CYS A 60 -2.27 -1.80 -2.63
N THR A 61 -2.08 -1.27 -3.83
CA THR A 61 -0.77 -0.87 -4.34
C THR A 61 -0.81 0.57 -4.82
N PRO A 62 -0.44 1.55 -3.97
CA PRO A 62 -0.26 2.94 -4.37
C PRO A 62 0.75 3.10 -5.49
N VAL A 63 0.38 3.81 -6.55
CA VAL A 63 1.15 3.99 -7.79
C VAL A 63 1.08 5.45 -8.22
N THR A 64 2.15 6.02 -8.75
CA THR A 64 2.11 7.38 -9.29
C THR A 64 1.21 7.49 -10.52
N LYS A 65 0.70 8.70 -10.79
CA LYS A 65 -0.06 9.00 -12.02
C LYS A 65 0.68 8.64 -13.29
N GLU A 66 1.97 8.95 -13.32
CA GLU A 66 2.81 8.65 -14.47
C GLU A 66 2.89 7.15 -14.69
N ARG A 67 3.13 6.38 -13.61
CA ARG A 67 3.21 4.93 -13.70
C ARG A 67 1.87 4.31 -14.10
N CYS A 68 0.75 4.82 -13.60
CA CYS A 68 -0.57 4.41 -14.04
C CYS A 68 -0.76 4.59 -15.55
N ARG A 69 -0.33 5.74 -16.11
CA ARG A 69 -0.39 5.98 -17.57
C ARG A 69 0.50 5.03 -18.35
N GLN A 70 1.75 4.81 -17.91
CA GLN A 70 2.70 3.89 -18.54
C GLN A 70 2.15 2.46 -18.62
N LEU A 71 1.49 2.02 -17.56
CA LEU A 71 0.97 0.65 -17.44
C LEU A 71 -0.51 0.51 -17.87
N HIS A 72 -1.14 1.57 -18.40
CA HIS A 72 -2.56 1.60 -18.78
C HIS A 72 -3.48 1.17 -17.62
N LEU A 73 -3.22 1.70 -16.42
CA LEU A 73 -4.07 1.50 -15.25
C LEU A 73 -5.13 2.60 -15.21
N ASP A 74 -6.19 2.42 -15.95
CA ASP A 74 -7.31 3.36 -15.99
C ASP A 74 -8.07 3.38 -14.66
N HIS A 75 -8.75 4.49 -14.37
CA HIS A 75 -9.66 4.55 -13.22
C HIS A 75 -10.73 3.47 -13.31
N GLN A 76 -11.04 2.86 -12.18
CA GLN A 76 -12.05 1.81 -12.10
C GLN A 76 -13.45 2.30 -12.51
N VAL A 77 -13.74 3.57 -12.28
CA VAL A 77 -15.01 4.21 -12.64
C VAL A 77 -14.77 5.57 -13.30
N GLN A 78 -15.66 5.96 -14.20
CA GLN A 78 -15.60 7.28 -14.84
C GLN A 78 -15.98 8.43 -13.88
N SER A 79 -16.89 8.15 -12.95
CA SER A 79 -17.32 9.09 -11.90
C SER A 79 -17.14 8.45 -10.55
N ASN A 80 -16.18 8.94 -9.77
CA ASN A 80 -15.93 8.46 -8.42
C ASN A 80 -16.94 9.12 -7.45
N THR A 81 -17.77 8.31 -6.82
CA THR A 81 -18.78 8.71 -5.83
C THR A 81 -18.46 8.24 -4.42
N SER A 82 -17.24 7.67 -4.19
CA SER A 82 -16.84 7.25 -2.85
C SER A 82 -16.66 8.46 -1.92
N VAL A 83 -16.96 8.28 -0.63
CA VAL A 83 -16.99 9.36 0.38
C VAL A 83 -15.68 10.15 0.41
N LEU A 84 -14.54 9.45 0.36
CA LEU A 84 -13.20 10.05 0.42
C LEU A 84 -12.49 10.11 -0.94
N GLY A 85 -13.21 9.76 -2.01
CA GLY A 85 -12.68 9.83 -3.36
C GLY A 85 -11.52 8.87 -3.62
N THR A 86 -11.45 7.72 -2.91
CA THR A 86 -10.36 6.74 -3.04
C THR A 86 -10.17 6.33 -4.50
N PRO A 87 -9.00 6.58 -5.08
CA PRO A 87 -8.80 6.55 -6.53
C PRO A 87 -8.39 5.16 -7.02
N PHE A 88 -9.27 4.17 -6.90
CA PHE A 88 -9.04 2.84 -7.44
C PHE A 88 -8.87 2.86 -8.96
N THR A 89 -7.92 2.09 -9.45
CA THR A 89 -7.78 1.76 -10.87
C THR A 89 -8.38 0.39 -11.17
N VAL A 90 -8.38 -0.01 -12.45
CA VAL A 90 -8.64 -1.39 -12.84
C VAL A 90 -7.70 -2.33 -12.08
N THR A 91 -8.21 -3.45 -11.60
CA THR A 91 -7.40 -4.47 -10.92
C THR A 91 -6.54 -5.23 -11.93
N VAL A 92 -5.39 -5.72 -11.49
CA VAL A 92 -4.43 -6.40 -12.38
C VAL A 92 -3.81 -7.63 -11.73
N ASP A 93 -3.34 -8.55 -12.58
CA ASP A 93 -2.43 -9.64 -12.20
C ASP A 93 -1.30 -9.73 -13.22
N LEU A 94 -0.09 -10.06 -12.76
CA LEU A 94 1.02 -10.40 -13.63
C LEU A 94 0.68 -11.72 -14.36
N LEU A 95 0.88 -11.75 -15.69
CA LEU A 95 0.53 -12.92 -16.52
C LEU A 95 1.63 -13.98 -16.49
N GLU A 96 2.89 -13.56 -16.67
CA GLU A 96 4.01 -14.48 -16.74
C GLU A 96 4.48 -14.91 -15.35
N GLY A 97 4.64 -16.21 -15.15
CA GLY A 97 5.14 -16.78 -13.88
C GLY A 97 4.11 -16.83 -12.76
N CYS A 98 2.87 -16.42 -12.99
CA CYS A 98 1.77 -16.50 -12.04
C CYS A 98 0.77 -17.62 -12.42
N THR A 99 -0.03 -18.05 -11.44
CA THR A 99 -1.09 -19.05 -11.61
C THR A 99 -2.45 -18.37 -11.77
N THR A 100 -3.23 -18.28 -10.67
CA THR A 100 -4.57 -17.66 -10.69
C THR A 100 -4.58 -16.21 -10.18
N GLY A 101 -3.42 -15.67 -9.78
CA GLY A 101 -3.27 -14.30 -9.25
C GLY A 101 -3.53 -14.15 -7.75
N VAL A 102 -4.12 -15.15 -7.08
CA VAL A 102 -4.58 -15.01 -5.68
C VAL A 102 -3.53 -15.39 -4.65
N SER A 103 -2.63 -16.34 -4.97
CA SER A 103 -1.61 -16.78 -4.02
C SER A 103 -0.74 -15.62 -3.56
N THR A 104 -0.14 -15.73 -2.37
CA THR A 104 0.80 -14.70 -1.88
C THR A 104 2.01 -14.55 -2.80
N HIS A 105 2.41 -15.63 -3.47
CA HIS A 105 3.45 -15.62 -4.49
C HIS A 105 3.04 -14.79 -5.72
N ASP A 106 1.86 -15.05 -6.28
CA ASP A 106 1.36 -14.33 -7.45
C ASP A 106 1.13 -12.84 -7.15
N ARG A 107 0.55 -12.54 -5.98
CA ARG A 107 0.35 -11.15 -5.53
C ARG A 107 1.67 -10.41 -5.35
N ALA A 108 2.66 -11.04 -4.70
CA ALA A 108 3.98 -10.43 -4.54
C ALA A 108 4.68 -10.21 -5.89
N ALA A 109 4.55 -11.14 -6.83
CA ALA A 109 5.07 -10.99 -8.18
C ALA A 109 4.41 -9.82 -8.91
N THR A 110 3.07 -9.69 -8.83
CA THR A 110 2.31 -8.59 -9.44
C THR A 110 2.70 -7.24 -8.84
N VAL A 111 2.80 -7.14 -7.50
CA VAL A 111 3.18 -5.91 -6.81
C VAL A 111 4.61 -5.48 -7.20
N ARG A 112 5.57 -6.41 -7.24
CA ARG A 112 6.94 -6.10 -7.73
C ARG A 112 6.94 -5.64 -9.17
N ALA A 113 6.18 -6.30 -10.05
CA ALA A 113 6.09 -5.92 -11.45
C ALA A 113 5.52 -4.51 -11.64
N LEU A 114 4.57 -4.07 -10.80
CA LEU A 114 4.08 -2.69 -10.80
C LEU A 114 5.18 -1.67 -10.47
N ALA A 115 6.16 -2.05 -9.66
CA ALA A 115 7.32 -1.22 -9.32
C ALA A 115 8.49 -1.34 -10.32
N ASP A 116 8.52 -2.37 -11.18
CA ASP A 116 9.61 -2.58 -12.12
C ASP A 116 9.58 -1.52 -13.23
N PRO A 117 10.62 -0.66 -13.38
CA PRO A 117 10.65 0.37 -14.42
C PRO A 117 10.54 -0.16 -15.84
N GLU A 118 10.95 -1.42 -16.09
CA GLU A 118 10.90 -2.07 -17.40
C GLU A 118 9.56 -2.71 -17.71
N ALA A 119 8.64 -2.80 -16.72
CA ALA A 119 7.35 -3.43 -16.93
C ALA A 119 6.50 -2.67 -17.94
N ARG A 120 5.77 -3.44 -18.75
CA ARG A 120 4.92 -2.97 -19.85
C ARG A 120 3.47 -3.33 -19.62
N PRO A 121 2.52 -2.61 -20.23
CA PRO A 121 1.09 -2.90 -20.09
C PRO A 121 0.70 -4.35 -20.40
N GLU A 122 1.39 -4.96 -21.36
CA GLU A 122 1.14 -6.33 -21.82
C GLU A 122 1.50 -7.41 -20.80
N TRP A 123 2.29 -7.05 -19.77
CA TRP A 123 2.62 -7.98 -18.69
C TRP A 123 1.44 -8.27 -17.77
N PHE A 124 0.40 -7.41 -17.80
CA PHE A 124 -0.71 -7.46 -16.86
C PHE A 124 -2.03 -7.86 -17.49
N GLY A 125 -2.66 -8.90 -16.93
CA GLY A 125 -4.07 -9.22 -17.15
C GLY A 125 -4.98 -8.22 -16.41
N ARG A 126 -6.13 -7.94 -17.00
CA ARG A 126 -7.18 -7.04 -16.47
C ARG A 126 -8.55 -7.68 -16.72
N PRO A 127 -9.44 -7.81 -15.70
CA PRO A 127 -9.18 -7.53 -14.28
C PRO A 127 -8.25 -8.56 -13.64
N GLY A 128 -7.76 -8.27 -12.42
CA GLY A 128 -6.94 -9.16 -11.61
C GLY A 128 -7.28 -9.04 -10.11
N HIS A 129 -6.33 -9.38 -9.24
CA HIS A 129 -6.53 -9.46 -7.79
C HIS A 129 -5.71 -8.43 -7.00
N ILE A 130 -4.81 -7.68 -7.63
CA ILE A 130 -4.14 -6.53 -7.03
C ILE A 130 -4.91 -5.26 -7.36
N ASN A 131 -5.07 -4.38 -6.36
CA ASN A 131 -5.81 -3.14 -6.42
C ASN A 131 -4.84 -1.95 -6.49
N PRO A 132 -4.44 -1.45 -7.68
CA PRO A 132 -3.63 -0.25 -7.72
C PRO A 132 -4.45 0.98 -7.35
N LEU A 133 -3.81 1.91 -6.62
CA LEU A 133 -4.37 3.21 -6.23
C LEU A 133 -3.59 4.34 -6.90
N TYR A 134 -4.31 5.25 -7.50
CA TYR A 134 -3.77 6.37 -8.24
C TYR A 134 -3.38 7.52 -7.30
N ALA A 135 -2.11 7.63 -6.88
CA ALA A 135 -1.65 8.68 -5.99
C ALA A 135 -1.68 10.06 -6.66
N GLN A 136 -2.07 11.09 -5.92
CA GLN A 136 -2.08 12.47 -6.42
C GLN A 136 -0.67 13.02 -6.63
N ASP A 137 -0.48 13.81 -7.70
CA ASP A 137 0.74 14.58 -7.88
C ASP A 137 0.90 15.54 -6.67
N ARG A 138 2.11 15.79 -6.22
CA ARG A 138 2.48 16.51 -4.99
C ARG A 138 2.20 15.74 -3.68
N GLY A 139 1.85 14.45 -3.76
CA GLY A 139 1.79 13.53 -2.62
C GLY A 139 0.87 14.01 -1.50
N VAL A 140 1.31 13.86 -0.25
CA VAL A 140 0.55 14.23 0.94
C VAL A 140 0.20 15.73 1.01
N LEU A 141 0.93 16.59 0.30
CA LEU A 141 0.62 18.01 0.21
C LEU A 141 -0.62 18.31 -0.66
N ALA A 142 -1.05 17.35 -1.48
CA ALA A 142 -2.26 17.45 -2.29
C ALA A 142 -3.44 16.71 -1.65
N ARG A 143 -3.18 15.54 -1.05
CA ARG A 143 -4.15 14.72 -0.34
C ARG A 143 -3.46 14.00 0.81
N ALA A 144 -3.84 14.32 2.04
CA ALA A 144 -3.24 13.75 3.26
C ALA A 144 -3.77 12.33 3.54
N GLY A 145 -3.56 11.40 2.61
CA GLY A 145 -4.04 10.02 2.70
C GLY A 145 -2.90 9.00 2.64
N HIS A 146 -3.18 7.77 3.10
CA HIS A 146 -2.23 6.65 3.12
C HIS A 146 -1.66 6.34 1.72
N THR A 147 -2.47 6.48 0.66
CA THR A 147 -2.05 6.30 -0.74
C THR A 147 -0.87 7.23 -1.10
N GLU A 148 -1.02 8.52 -0.81
CA GLU A 148 0.00 9.53 -1.08
C GLU A 148 1.21 9.36 -0.17
N ALA A 149 0.97 9.11 1.12
CA ALA A 149 2.04 8.87 2.10
C ALA A 149 2.94 7.69 1.69
N ALA A 150 2.34 6.59 1.23
CA ALA A 150 3.07 5.41 0.80
C ALA A 150 3.99 5.68 -0.41
N VAL A 151 3.51 6.44 -1.40
CA VAL A 151 4.32 6.83 -2.58
C VAL A 151 5.41 7.82 -2.19
N ASP A 152 5.12 8.78 -1.31
CA ASP A 152 6.11 9.76 -0.85
C ASP A 152 7.20 9.10 -0.01
N LEU A 153 6.86 8.16 0.89
CA LEU A 153 7.83 7.35 1.64
C LEU A 153 8.77 6.57 0.70
N ALA A 154 8.22 5.91 -0.32
CA ALA A 154 9.03 5.19 -1.30
C ALA A 154 10.00 6.12 -2.03
N ARG A 155 9.51 7.28 -2.50
CA ARG A 155 10.32 8.29 -3.19
C ARG A 155 11.42 8.86 -2.30
N LEU A 156 11.10 9.24 -1.06
CA LEU A 156 12.04 9.80 -0.10
C LEU A 156 13.10 8.79 0.36
N ALA A 157 12.73 7.51 0.43
CA ALA A 157 13.66 6.42 0.72
C ALA A 157 14.60 6.09 -0.48
N GLY A 158 14.40 6.72 -1.66
CA GLY A 158 15.18 6.46 -2.86
C GLY A 158 14.80 5.18 -3.58
N LEU A 159 13.60 4.65 -3.34
CA LEU A 159 13.04 3.46 -3.96
C LEU A 159 12.08 3.83 -5.10
N GLN A 160 11.64 2.83 -5.87
CA GLN A 160 10.60 3.05 -6.87
C GLN A 160 9.32 3.58 -6.17
N PRO A 161 8.68 4.65 -6.70
CA PRO A 161 7.56 5.32 -6.05
C PRO A 161 6.25 4.52 -6.18
N VAL A 162 6.32 3.28 -5.73
CA VAL A 162 5.23 2.30 -5.65
C VAL A 162 5.34 1.60 -4.30
N ALA A 163 4.24 1.43 -3.62
CA ALA A 163 4.20 0.78 -2.32
C ALA A 163 3.10 -0.29 -2.26
N CYS A 164 3.08 -1.05 -1.19
CA CYS A 164 2.00 -1.97 -0.85
C CYS A 164 1.45 -1.56 0.51
N LEU A 165 0.15 -1.48 0.65
CA LEU A 165 -0.53 -1.13 1.89
C LEU A 165 -1.75 -2.02 2.14
N ILE A 166 -2.14 -2.09 3.41
CA ILE A 166 -3.35 -2.75 3.88
C ILE A 166 -3.78 -2.13 5.20
N GLU A 167 -5.06 -1.86 5.36
CA GLU A 167 -5.63 -1.33 6.58
C GLU A 167 -5.55 -2.36 7.72
N ILE A 168 -5.40 -1.88 8.97
CA ILE A 168 -5.33 -2.73 10.16
C ILE A 168 -6.72 -2.79 10.82
N LEU A 169 -7.28 -3.98 10.86
CA LEU A 169 -8.52 -4.30 11.55
C LEU A 169 -8.26 -5.04 12.87
N ASN A 170 -9.11 -4.80 13.84
CA ASN A 170 -9.20 -5.60 15.07
C ASN A 170 -9.67 -7.05 14.75
N GLU A 171 -9.51 -7.95 15.71
CA GLU A 171 -9.95 -9.35 15.55
C GLU A 171 -11.46 -9.52 15.36
N ASP A 172 -12.24 -8.58 15.86
CA ASP A 172 -13.70 -8.54 15.69
C ASP A 172 -14.15 -7.93 14.35
N GLY A 173 -13.20 -7.51 13.50
CA GLY A 173 -13.45 -6.91 12.19
C GLY A 173 -13.71 -5.40 12.22
N THR A 174 -13.67 -4.75 13.38
CA THR A 174 -13.72 -3.28 13.46
C THR A 174 -12.39 -2.66 13.10
N MET A 175 -12.37 -1.38 12.69
CA MET A 175 -11.12 -0.69 12.38
C MET A 175 -10.30 -0.46 13.64
N ALA A 176 -9.01 -0.80 13.60
CA ALA A 176 -8.09 -0.45 14.67
C ALA A 176 -7.85 1.06 14.70
N ARG A 177 -7.87 1.64 15.90
CA ARG A 177 -7.62 3.06 16.16
C ARG A 177 -6.32 3.22 16.93
N MET A 178 -5.86 4.45 17.15
CA MET A 178 -4.58 4.73 17.78
C MET A 178 -4.24 3.85 19.01
N PRO A 179 -5.15 3.60 19.97
CA PRO A 179 -4.83 2.74 21.11
C PRO A 179 -4.48 1.30 20.69
N GLN A 180 -5.29 0.68 19.80
CA GLN A 180 -5.06 -0.68 19.30
C GLN A 180 -3.85 -0.74 18.36
N LEU A 181 -3.62 0.29 17.55
CA LEU A 181 -2.44 0.38 16.67
C LEU A 181 -1.14 0.43 17.48
N LYS A 182 -1.12 1.14 18.61
CA LYS A 182 0.02 1.15 19.53
C LYS A 182 0.26 -0.24 20.15
N GLU A 183 -0.77 -0.93 20.56
CA GLU A 183 -0.66 -2.31 21.08
C GLU A 183 -0.14 -3.25 19.99
N PHE A 184 -0.67 -3.14 18.78
CA PHE A 184 -0.26 -3.91 17.62
C PHE A 184 1.24 -3.67 17.29
N ALA A 185 1.68 -2.41 17.27
CA ALA A 185 3.08 -2.05 17.02
C ALA A 185 4.02 -2.73 18.03
N VAL A 186 3.68 -2.71 19.34
CA VAL A 186 4.46 -3.39 20.37
C VAL A 186 4.51 -4.90 20.17
N GLN A 187 3.36 -5.51 19.85
CA GLN A 187 3.25 -6.96 19.68
C GLN A 187 4.04 -7.47 18.47
N GLU A 188 4.06 -6.70 17.40
CA GLU A 188 4.71 -7.06 16.14
C GLU A 188 6.15 -6.52 16.02
N GLY A 189 6.59 -5.68 16.96
CA GLY A 189 7.94 -5.10 16.97
C GLY A 189 8.16 -4.04 15.89
N LEU A 190 7.13 -3.25 15.62
CA LEU A 190 7.10 -2.16 14.64
C LEU A 190 7.21 -0.80 15.32
#